data_b8141ae8597281f9d27398dfac0f8283
#
_entry.id   b8141ae8597281f9d27398dfac0f8283
#
_cell.length_a   1.000
_cell.length_b   1.000
_cell.length_c   1.000
_cell.angle_alpha   90.00
_cell.angle_beta   90.00
_cell.angle_gamma   90.00
#
_symmetry.space_group_name_H-M   'P 1'
#
loop_
_entity.id
_entity.type
_entity.pdbx_description
1 polymer ?
#
loop_
_entity_poly.entity_id
_entity_poly.type
_entity_poly.pdbx_seq_one_letter_code
_entity_poly.pdbx_strand_id
1 'polypeptide(L)'
;LMVSPHLPRYFRENDEMILSTQIQNISDKNLNGIAKIELINPKNNQIITSDFAVQNETQNFDVNAKQTSIIEWKIKVPENYEDVIVKIVAGTELFSDGEQQVLSVLSNKITLAESQSIVVLPNETKEIKLDISKNQFQSFKFVIETNP
;
A
#
# COMPACT_ATOMS: atom_id res chain seq x y z
N LEU A 1 13.67 2.89 -25.26
CA LEU A 1 13.22 2.17 -24.07
C LEU A 1 12.01 2.90 -23.50
N MET A 2 10.96 2.19 -23.18
CA MET A 2 9.77 2.75 -22.52
C MET A 2 9.31 1.81 -21.41
N VAL A 3 9.09 2.38 -20.23
CA VAL A 3 8.63 1.66 -19.03
C VAL A 3 7.16 1.99 -18.78
N SER A 4 6.33 0.98 -18.66
CA SER A 4 4.88 1.14 -18.43
C SER A 4 4.44 0.25 -17.27
N PRO A 5 4.38 0.78 -16.03
CA PRO A 5 3.93 0.04 -14.88
C PRO A 5 2.45 -0.34 -14.96
N HIS A 6 2.12 -1.53 -14.50
CA HIS A 6 0.77 -1.99 -14.24
C HIS A 6 0.55 -2.04 -12.73
N LEU A 7 0.00 -0.98 -12.19
CA LEU A 7 -0.23 -0.82 -10.77
C LEU A 7 -1.73 -0.84 -10.46
N PRO A 8 -2.14 -1.34 -9.29
CA PRO A 8 -3.51 -1.22 -8.82
C PRO A 8 -3.85 0.24 -8.53
N ARG A 9 -5.12 0.55 -8.32
CA ARG A 9 -5.55 1.91 -7.93
C ARG A 9 -5.15 2.26 -6.50
N TYR A 10 -5.08 1.26 -5.62
CA TYR A 10 -4.73 1.38 -4.21
C TYR A 10 -4.19 0.06 -3.69
N PHE A 11 -3.48 0.10 -2.59
CA PHE A 11 -3.11 -1.06 -1.80
C PHE A 11 -4.12 -1.30 -0.68
N ARG A 12 -4.19 -2.53 -0.19
CA ARG A 12 -4.90 -2.88 1.04
C ARG A 12 -3.94 -3.57 1.98
N GLU A 13 -3.99 -3.19 3.27
CA GLU A 13 -3.15 -3.79 4.31
C GLU A 13 -3.26 -5.32 4.30
N ASN A 14 -2.14 -5.99 4.48
CA ASN A 14 -1.98 -7.44 4.52
C ASN A 14 -2.24 -8.20 3.20
N ASP A 15 -2.56 -7.52 2.11
CA ASP A 15 -2.71 -8.16 0.81
C ASP A 15 -1.34 -8.56 0.24
N GLU A 16 -1.32 -9.72 -0.41
CA GLU A 16 -0.22 -10.14 -1.26
C GLU A 16 -0.61 -9.95 -2.72
N MET A 17 0.28 -9.37 -3.51
CA MET A 17 0.04 -9.14 -4.92
C MET A 17 1.31 -9.12 -5.73
N ILE A 18 1.16 -9.15 -7.05
CA ILE A 18 2.25 -9.00 -8.00
C ILE A 18 2.11 -7.63 -8.67
N LEU A 19 3.14 -6.81 -8.54
CA LEU A 19 3.31 -5.59 -9.33
C LEU A 19 4.12 -5.93 -10.57
N SER A 20 3.74 -5.40 -11.71
CA SER A 20 4.45 -5.66 -12.96
C SER A 20 4.72 -4.37 -13.72
N THR A 21 5.70 -4.43 -14.62
CA THR A 21 5.96 -3.41 -15.60
C THR A 21 6.25 -4.01 -16.95
N GLN A 22 5.82 -3.34 -17.99
CA GLN A 22 6.23 -3.63 -19.35
C GLN A 22 7.44 -2.77 -19.71
N ILE A 23 8.45 -3.40 -20.27
CA ILE A 23 9.64 -2.74 -20.81
C ILE A 23 9.60 -2.92 -22.32
N GLN A 24 9.29 -1.85 -23.02
CA GLN A 24 9.18 -1.86 -24.48
C GLN A 24 10.46 -1.35 -25.12
N ASN A 25 11.01 -2.13 -26.00
CA ASN A 25 12.14 -1.73 -26.83
C ASN A 25 11.65 -1.22 -28.19
N ILE A 26 11.70 0.07 -28.39
CA ILE A 26 11.31 0.72 -29.65
C ILE A 26 12.48 0.84 -30.66
N SER A 27 13.66 0.40 -30.28
CA SER A 27 14.86 0.43 -31.17
C SER A 27 14.94 -0.80 -32.08
N ASP A 28 15.84 -0.74 -33.05
CA ASP A 28 16.13 -1.82 -34.01
C ASP A 28 17.20 -2.80 -33.49
N LYS A 29 17.63 -2.65 -32.23
CA LYS A 29 18.65 -3.49 -31.59
C LYS A 29 18.10 -4.16 -30.36
N ASN A 30 18.58 -5.35 -30.04
CA ASN A 30 18.29 -6.00 -28.77
C ASN A 30 18.89 -5.17 -27.63
N LEU A 31 18.15 -5.06 -26.54
CA LEU A 31 18.56 -4.35 -25.33
C LEU A 31 18.58 -5.31 -24.14
N ASN A 32 19.60 -5.16 -23.31
CA ASN A 32 19.68 -5.77 -22.02
C ASN A 32 19.90 -4.69 -20.96
N GLY A 33 19.42 -4.92 -19.76
CA GLY A 33 19.53 -3.92 -18.72
C GLY A 33 19.00 -4.41 -17.37
N ILE A 34 18.77 -3.44 -16.51
CA ILE A 34 18.34 -3.65 -15.14
C ILE A 34 17.05 -2.87 -14.91
N ALA A 35 16.05 -3.55 -14.34
CA ALA A 35 14.83 -2.95 -13.83
C ALA A 35 14.85 -2.97 -12.30
N LYS A 36 14.43 -1.88 -11.68
CA LYS A 36 14.38 -1.72 -10.21
C LYS A 36 13.04 -1.14 -9.78
N ILE A 37 12.50 -1.70 -8.68
CA ILE A 37 11.37 -1.12 -7.98
C ILE A 37 11.84 -0.50 -6.66
N GLU A 38 11.31 0.67 -6.34
CA GLU A 38 11.48 1.34 -5.05
C GLU A 38 10.10 1.73 -4.51
N LEU A 39 9.85 1.42 -3.25
CA LEU A 39 8.68 1.87 -2.52
C LEU A 39 9.16 2.92 -1.51
N ILE A 40 8.50 4.08 -1.52
CA ILE A 40 8.96 5.26 -0.78
C ILE A 40 7.80 5.81 0.05
N ASN A 41 8.07 6.13 1.29
CA ASN A 41 7.12 6.82 2.15
C ASN A 41 7.10 8.33 1.80
N PRO A 42 5.96 8.86 1.30
CA PRO A 42 5.90 10.26 0.87
C PRO A 42 6.04 11.27 2.03
N LYS A 43 5.82 10.86 3.28
CA LYS A 43 5.91 11.75 4.45
C LYS A 43 7.35 12.15 4.79
N ASN A 44 8.30 11.27 4.56
CA ASN A 44 9.70 11.46 4.96
C ASN A 44 10.71 11.09 3.87
N ASN A 45 10.26 10.70 2.69
CA ASN A 45 11.06 10.23 1.55
C ASN A 45 11.98 9.04 1.87
N GLN A 46 11.65 8.24 2.88
CA GLN A 46 12.40 7.03 3.19
C GLN A 46 12.02 5.90 2.25
N ILE A 47 13.02 5.13 1.84
CA ILE A 47 12.82 3.90 1.07
C ILE A 47 12.32 2.84 2.03
N ILE A 48 11.15 2.27 1.73
CA ILE A 48 10.43 1.29 2.54
C ILE A 48 10.20 -0.03 1.77
N THR A 49 10.96 -0.27 0.71
CA THR A 49 10.80 -1.44 -0.16
C THR A 49 10.88 -2.75 0.63
N SER A 50 11.77 -2.83 1.62
CA SER A 50 11.92 -4.00 2.50
C SER A 50 10.67 -4.30 3.34
N ASP A 51 9.94 -3.26 3.75
CA ASP A 51 8.74 -3.41 4.59
C ASP A 51 7.59 -4.08 3.81
N PHE A 52 7.62 -3.97 2.48
CA PHE A 52 6.69 -4.65 1.57
C PHE A 52 7.13 -6.06 1.18
N ALA A 53 8.15 -6.60 1.84
CA ALA A 53 8.69 -7.94 1.58
C ALA A 53 9.04 -8.21 0.12
N VAL A 54 9.46 -7.17 -0.61
CA VAL A 54 9.89 -7.30 -2.00
C VAL A 54 11.14 -8.14 -2.08
N GLN A 55 11.06 -9.23 -2.84
CA GLN A 55 12.23 -10.05 -3.16
C GLN A 55 12.77 -9.61 -4.52
N ASN A 56 14.10 -9.55 -4.63
CA ASN A 56 14.77 -9.17 -5.89
C ASN A 56 14.29 -7.81 -6.41
N GLU A 57 14.44 -6.75 -5.61
CA GLU A 57 14.11 -5.36 -5.99
C GLU A 57 14.68 -4.99 -7.35
N THR A 58 15.85 -5.55 -7.67
CA THR A 58 16.57 -5.33 -8.92
C THR A 58 16.60 -6.62 -9.73
N GLN A 59 16.13 -6.56 -10.97
CA GLN A 59 16.10 -7.70 -11.88
C GLN A 59 16.72 -7.34 -13.23
N ASN A 60 17.43 -8.30 -13.81
CA ASN A 60 17.92 -8.15 -15.17
C ASN A 60 16.79 -8.40 -16.17
N PHE A 61 16.83 -7.71 -17.30
CA PHE A 61 15.95 -7.96 -18.42
C PHE A 61 16.69 -8.00 -19.75
N ASP A 62 16.15 -8.81 -20.65
CA ASP A 62 16.52 -8.85 -22.06
C ASP A 62 15.27 -8.62 -22.89
N VAL A 63 15.35 -7.74 -23.86
CA VAL A 63 14.24 -7.43 -24.75
C VAL A 63 14.74 -7.25 -26.19
N ASN A 64 14.20 -8.08 -27.07
CA ASN A 64 14.56 -8.02 -28.49
C ASN A 64 14.08 -6.72 -29.14
N ALA A 65 14.67 -6.41 -30.29
CA ALA A 65 14.28 -5.26 -31.10
C ALA A 65 12.77 -5.26 -31.38
N LYS A 66 12.11 -4.12 -31.15
CA LYS A 66 10.67 -3.92 -31.35
C LYS A 66 9.76 -4.84 -30.53
N GLN A 67 10.28 -5.45 -29.46
CA GLN A 67 9.51 -6.32 -28.58
C GLN A 67 9.33 -5.73 -27.18
N THR A 68 8.53 -6.41 -26.36
CA THR A 68 8.22 -6.06 -24.99
C THR A 68 8.59 -7.21 -24.06
N SER A 69 9.21 -6.90 -22.94
CA SER A 69 9.44 -7.82 -21.83
C SER A 69 8.60 -7.40 -20.62
N ILE A 70 8.22 -8.35 -19.78
CA ILE A 70 7.46 -8.10 -18.54
C ILE A 70 8.34 -8.46 -17.36
N ILE A 71 8.42 -7.55 -16.39
CA ILE A 71 9.08 -7.76 -15.10
C ILE A 71 8.04 -7.74 -14.00
N GLU A 72 8.17 -8.65 -13.05
CA GLU A 72 7.19 -8.81 -11.96
C GLU A 72 7.88 -8.81 -10.60
N TRP A 73 7.23 -8.19 -9.62
CA TRP A 73 7.64 -8.20 -8.21
C TRP A 73 6.49 -8.63 -7.34
N LYS A 74 6.71 -9.68 -6.55
CA LYS A 74 5.76 -10.08 -5.51
C LYS A 74 5.97 -9.20 -4.29
N ILE A 75 4.88 -8.64 -3.78
CA ILE A 75 4.87 -7.80 -2.58
C ILE A 75 3.84 -8.28 -1.58
N LYS A 76 4.06 -7.91 -0.31
CA LYS A 76 3.08 -7.99 0.76
C LYS A 76 2.93 -6.62 1.39
N VAL A 77 1.71 -6.08 1.39
CA VAL A 77 1.43 -4.75 1.91
C VAL A 77 1.46 -4.76 3.44
N PRO A 78 2.34 -3.97 4.09
CA PRO A 78 2.38 -3.87 5.55
C PRO A 78 1.24 -3.01 6.08
N GLU A 79 1.04 -3.06 7.39
CA GLU A 79 0.14 -2.17 8.11
C GLU A 79 0.80 -0.80 8.38
N ASN A 80 -0.03 0.18 8.74
CA ASN A 80 0.38 1.50 9.22
C ASN A 80 1.02 2.45 8.19
N TYR A 81 0.82 2.20 6.91
CA TYR A 81 1.08 3.18 5.85
C TYR A 81 -0.24 3.77 5.34
N GLU A 82 -0.25 5.04 5.01
CA GLU A 82 -1.41 5.73 4.41
C GLU A 82 -1.25 5.86 2.90
N ASP A 83 -0.08 6.30 2.46
CA ASP A 83 0.28 6.46 1.07
C ASP A 83 1.69 5.93 0.83
N VAL A 84 1.91 5.43 -0.38
CA VAL A 84 3.20 4.90 -0.82
C VAL A 84 3.47 5.36 -2.24
N ILE A 85 4.66 5.87 -2.48
CA ILE A 85 5.15 6.11 -3.84
C ILE A 85 5.74 4.81 -4.36
N VAL A 86 5.20 4.30 -5.45
CA VAL A 86 5.79 3.20 -6.21
C VAL A 86 6.57 3.79 -7.36
N LYS A 87 7.87 3.57 -7.38
CA LYS A 87 8.78 4.04 -8.42
C LYS A 87 9.42 2.83 -9.11
N ILE A 88 9.28 2.76 -10.42
CA ILE A 88 9.90 1.71 -11.25
C ILE A 88 10.78 2.39 -12.27
N VAL A 89 12.03 1.97 -12.32
CA VAL A 89 13.01 2.45 -13.28
C VAL A 89 13.62 1.28 -14.04
N ALA A 90 13.91 1.47 -15.30
CA ALA A 90 14.68 0.53 -16.09
C ALA A 90 15.80 1.26 -16.84
N GLY A 91 16.95 0.66 -16.89
CA GLY A 91 18.12 1.24 -17.54
C GLY A 91 18.93 0.20 -18.31
N THR A 92 19.48 0.65 -19.41
CA THR A 92 20.51 -0.02 -20.20
C THR A 92 21.75 0.87 -20.23
N GLU A 93 22.81 0.46 -20.89
CA GLU A 93 24.02 1.32 -21.08
C GLU A 93 23.68 2.64 -21.80
N LEU A 94 22.69 2.65 -22.67
CA LEU A 94 22.39 3.77 -23.57
C LEU A 94 21.09 4.52 -23.21
N PHE A 95 20.16 3.84 -22.57
CA PHE A 95 18.81 4.36 -22.32
C PHE A 95 18.37 4.11 -20.90
N SER A 96 17.65 5.04 -20.34
CA SER A 96 16.95 4.86 -19.07
C SER A 96 15.56 5.49 -19.15
N ASP A 97 14.61 4.89 -18.47
CA ASP A 97 13.27 5.40 -18.32
C ASP A 97 12.69 4.95 -16.98
N GLY A 98 11.67 5.64 -16.48
CA GLY A 98 11.04 5.28 -15.23
C GLY A 98 9.77 6.08 -14.97
N GLU A 99 8.91 5.48 -14.19
CA GLU A 99 7.67 6.11 -13.75
C GLU A 99 7.48 5.94 -12.25
N GLN A 100 6.77 6.89 -11.65
CA GLN A 100 6.35 6.82 -10.26
C GLN A 100 4.89 7.21 -10.11
N GLN A 101 4.23 6.55 -9.17
CA GLN A 101 2.83 6.80 -8.85
C GLN A 101 2.62 6.69 -7.35
N VAL A 102 1.78 7.57 -6.80
CA VAL A 102 1.35 7.50 -5.40
C VAL A 102 0.11 6.61 -5.32
N LEU A 103 0.15 5.62 -4.44
CA LEU A 103 -0.98 4.73 -4.15
C LEU A 103 -1.36 4.87 -2.68
N SER A 104 -2.65 4.98 -2.41
CA SER A 104 -3.17 4.93 -1.04
C SER A 104 -3.22 3.51 -0.52
N VAL A 105 -2.96 3.34 0.76
CA VAL A 105 -3.07 2.07 1.48
C VAL A 105 -4.35 2.08 2.30
N LEU A 106 -5.30 1.21 1.95
CA LEU A 106 -6.55 1.08 2.67
C LEU A 106 -6.36 0.15 3.88
N SER A 107 -6.84 0.61 5.03
CA SER A 107 -6.83 -0.18 6.25
C SER A 107 -7.87 -1.29 6.19
N ASN A 108 -7.52 -2.46 6.72
CA ASN A 108 -8.47 -3.56 6.98
C ASN A 108 -9.27 -3.35 8.27
N LYS A 109 -9.03 -2.27 9.00
CA LYS A 109 -9.77 -1.96 10.23
C LYS A 109 -11.18 -1.53 9.88
N ILE A 110 -12.15 -2.22 10.46
CA ILE A 110 -13.57 -1.86 10.35
C ILE A 110 -13.92 -0.94 11.50
N THR A 111 -14.55 0.20 11.19
CA THR A 111 -15.12 1.06 12.23
C THR A 111 -16.43 0.44 12.70
N LEU A 112 -16.44 -0.08 13.93
CA LEU A 112 -17.65 -0.54 14.61
C LEU A 112 -18.18 0.58 15.49
N ALA A 113 -19.43 0.96 15.30
CA ALA A 113 -20.15 1.84 16.22
C ALA A 113 -21.10 0.99 17.07
N GLU A 114 -20.81 0.87 18.35
CA GLU A 114 -21.68 0.25 19.33
C GLU A 114 -22.30 1.33 20.22
N SER A 115 -23.62 1.31 20.34
CA SER A 115 -24.32 2.16 21.28
C SER A 115 -25.08 1.32 22.28
N GLN A 116 -24.97 1.67 23.56
CA GLN A 116 -25.70 1.04 24.64
C GLN A 116 -26.47 2.11 25.39
N SER A 117 -27.79 1.93 25.46
CA SER A 117 -28.67 2.80 26.22
C SER A 117 -28.91 2.25 27.62
N ILE A 118 -28.79 3.10 28.62
CA ILE A 118 -28.96 2.76 30.02
C ILE A 118 -29.93 3.75 30.63
N VAL A 119 -30.95 3.23 31.30
CA VAL A 119 -31.90 4.04 32.07
C VAL A 119 -31.59 3.89 33.56
N VAL A 120 -31.32 5.02 34.22
CA VAL A 120 -31.09 5.08 35.65
C VAL A 120 -32.28 5.83 36.27
N LEU A 121 -32.98 5.17 37.15
CA LEU A 121 -34.11 5.77 37.91
C LEU A 121 -33.59 6.65 39.05
N PRO A 122 -34.39 7.62 39.55
CA PRO A 122 -34.00 8.40 40.70
C PRO A 122 -33.61 7.52 41.90
N ASN A 123 -32.48 7.86 42.55
CA ASN A 123 -31.89 7.11 43.67
C ASN A 123 -31.39 5.70 43.32
N GLU A 124 -31.15 5.41 42.05
CA GLU A 124 -30.60 4.15 41.59
C GLU A 124 -29.17 4.35 41.08
N THR A 125 -28.30 3.41 41.37
CA THR A 125 -26.91 3.37 40.84
C THR A 125 -26.73 2.11 40.02
N LYS A 126 -26.26 2.26 38.76
CA LYS A 126 -25.96 1.14 37.89
C LYS A 126 -24.49 1.17 37.52
N GLU A 127 -23.82 0.01 37.63
CA GLU A 127 -22.48 -0.22 37.11
C GLU A 127 -22.55 -0.93 35.79
N ILE A 128 -21.76 -0.45 34.84
CA ILE A 128 -21.65 -1.03 33.51
C ILE A 128 -20.19 -1.32 33.22
N LYS A 129 -19.92 -2.57 32.86
CA LYS A 129 -18.59 -2.99 32.41
C LYS A 129 -18.59 -3.03 30.91
N LEU A 130 -17.71 -2.21 30.29
CA LEU A 130 -17.42 -2.24 28.86
C LEU A 130 -16.14 -3.06 28.65
N ASP A 131 -16.23 -4.13 27.88
CA ASP A 131 -15.05 -4.88 27.46
C ASP A 131 -14.48 -4.28 26.20
N ILE A 132 -13.42 -3.49 26.35
CA ILE A 132 -12.68 -2.84 25.27
C ILE A 132 -11.43 -3.62 24.85
N SER A 133 -11.17 -4.77 25.47
CA SER A 133 -9.93 -5.53 25.27
C SER A 133 -9.80 -6.17 23.90
N LYS A 134 -10.92 -6.38 23.20
CA LYS A 134 -10.96 -7.07 21.90
C LYS A 134 -10.93 -6.14 20.69
N ASN A 135 -11.12 -4.85 20.88
CA ASN A 135 -11.20 -3.88 19.79
C ASN A 135 -10.28 -2.69 20.03
N GLN A 136 -9.63 -2.19 19.00
CA GLN A 136 -8.92 -0.92 19.04
C GLN A 136 -9.92 0.21 18.76
N PHE A 137 -10.23 1.03 19.76
CA PHE A 137 -11.13 2.16 19.61
C PHE A 137 -10.38 3.40 19.16
N GLN A 138 -10.85 4.06 18.11
CA GLN A 138 -10.34 5.36 17.68
C GLN A 138 -11.00 6.52 18.43
N SER A 139 -12.24 6.33 18.87
CA SER A 139 -12.96 7.33 19.65
C SER A 139 -13.96 6.67 20.60
N PHE A 140 -14.16 7.29 21.74
CA PHE A 140 -15.16 6.94 22.72
C PHE A 140 -16.01 8.18 23.01
N LYS A 141 -17.35 8.05 22.90
CA LYS A 141 -18.29 9.12 23.20
C LYS A 141 -19.23 8.69 24.30
N PHE A 142 -19.27 9.47 25.36
CA PHE A 142 -20.18 9.28 26.47
C PHE A 142 -21.23 10.41 26.48
N VAL A 143 -22.51 10.05 26.43
CA VAL A 143 -23.62 11.01 26.42
C VAL A 143 -24.51 10.73 27.61
N ILE A 144 -24.73 11.75 28.46
CA ILE A 144 -25.67 11.70 29.56
C ILE A 144 -26.88 12.58 29.19
N GLU A 145 -28.04 11.97 29.12
CA GLU A 145 -29.31 12.67 28.97
C GLU A 145 -30.09 12.61 30.29
N THR A 146 -30.46 13.77 30.79
CA THR A 146 -31.30 13.90 31.99
C THR A 146 -32.67 14.37 31.58
N ASN A 147 -33.71 13.59 31.89
CA ASN A 147 -35.06 14.03 31.76
C ASN A 147 -35.51 14.63 33.09
N PRO A 148 -36.10 15.84 33.06
CA PRO A 148 -36.65 16.47 34.29
C PRO A 148 -37.84 15.72 34.88
#